data_4308f7d83bd87254da5b289253c2f528
#
_entry.id   4308f7d83bd87254da5b289253c2f528
#
_cell.length_a   1.000
_cell.length_b   1.000
_cell.length_c   1.000
_cell.angle_alpha   90.00
_cell.angle_beta   90.00
_cell.angle_gamma   90.00
#
_symmetry.space_group_name_H-M   'P 1'
#
loop_
_entity.id
_entity.type
_entity.pdbx_description
1 polymer ?
#
loop_
_entity_poly.entity_id
_entity_poly.type
_entity_poly.pdbx_seq_one_letter_code
_entity_poly.pdbx_strand_id
1 'polypeptide(L)'
;IGTICIDQQHPDTVWIGTGEPWTRNSVSIGTGIYKTTDGGEKFEFMGLAKSERIAKIIVDPSNSNNVYVAVQGALWSDSEERGVYKTIDGGKTWSRLLYVNPSTGCASLAMDPNNPQVLYAAMWDHRRTAYDFRSGGPGSGLYKSTDGGANWTKLSAGLPEGTIGRIAVAVSKVAPYSVYALVESEKSALYKSVDNGANWLKMSDQNAMGERPFYFSNISPDPVEADRIYKPGFVLLVSNDGGKIFQGASTEGGAYHSDTHAFYVSPKDNRFMYLGTDGGVYVSRDKGNTWSHCENLPVAQFYHVSVDMQKPYNVYGGLQDNGSWKAPSSNPGGIQNADWETIGIGDGFNAFADKSDPDLVYWQYQGGRVYRSNTKTGENKFIKPFADATTEDLRYNWNTPVHFGKKSNWLYIGAQYLYRSKDKGDSWERISGDLTTDNPLRQQQEKSGGVSADNTTAENNTTIFTIRESALDANVIWVGTD
;
A
#
# COMPACT_ATOMS: atom_id res chain seq x y z
N ILE A 1 -5.79 9.38 -1.43
CA ILE A 1 -5.44 10.32 -0.34
C ILE A 1 -4.19 9.77 0.33
N GLY A 2 -3.15 10.63 0.51
CA GLY A 2 -1.89 10.25 1.15
C GLY A 2 -1.86 10.57 2.64
N THR A 3 -2.49 11.66 3.04
CA THR A 3 -2.52 12.09 4.44
C THR A 3 -3.70 13.02 4.72
N ILE A 4 -4.17 12.98 5.95
CA ILE A 4 -5.19 13.88 6.49
C ILE A 4 -4.65 14.52 7.76
N CYS A 5 -4.88 15.83 7.94
CA CYS A 5 -4.49 16.54 9.14
C CYS A 5 -5.64 17.47 9.58
N ILE A 6 -6.12 17.27 10.81
CA ILE A 6 -7.13 18.12 11.42
C ILE A 6 -6.41 19.23 12.21
N ASP A 7 -6.81 20.47 12.01
CA ASP A 7 -6.35 21.58 12.83
C ASP A 7 -6.94 21.44 14.24
N GLN A 8 -6.07 21.28 15.23
CA GLN A 8 -6.51 21.04 16.61
C GLN A 8 -7.13 22.28 17.28
N GLN A 9 -6.85 23.49 16.75
CA GLN A 9 -7.49 24.74 17.22
C GLN A 9 -8.85 24.97 16.55
N HIS A 10 -9.03 24.47 15.33
CA HIS A 10 -10.24 24.63 14.51
C HIS A 10 -10.64 23.28 13.90
N PRO A 11 -11.32 22.38 14.63
CA PRO A 11 -11.58 21.01 14.20
C PRO A 11 -12.36 20.86 12.88
N ASP A 12 -13.12 21.87 12.49
CA ASP A 12 -13.80 21.91 11.19
C ASP A 12 -12.84 22.22 10.04
N THR A 13 -11.59 22.59 10.35
CA THR A 13 -10.52 22.77 9.37
C THR A 13 -9.74 21.50 9.22
N VAL A 14 -9.84 20.88 8.01
CA VAL A 14 -9.16 19.66 7.67
C VAL A 14 -8.34 19.85 6.40
N TRP A 15 -7.09 19.44 6.44
CA TRP A 15 -6.18 19.42 5.32
C TRP A 15 -6.06 18.01 4.75
N ILE A 16 -6.10 17.89 3.42
CA ILE A 16 -5.94 16.64 2.70
C ILE A 16 -4.76 16.76 1.73
N GLY A 17 -3.77 15.87 1.87
CA GLY A 17 -2.72 15.66 0.88
C GLY A 17 -3.07 14.47 -0.01
N THR A 18 -3.03 14.68 -1.32
CA THR A 18 -3.42 13.66 -2.29
C THR A 18 -2.22 12.85 -2.81
N GLY A 19 -2.53 11.74 -3.46
CA GLY A 19 -1.56 10.74 -3.93
C GLY A 19 -1.22 9.70 -2.87
N GLU A 20 -0.94 8.49 -3.29
CA GLU A 20 -0.62 7.38 -2.40
C GLU A 20 0.90 7.34 -2.12
N PRO A 21 1.36 7.61 -0.87
CA PRO A 21 2.79 7.64 -0.53
C PRO A 21 3.37 6.26 -0.20
N TRP A 22 2.53 5.24 -0.02
CA TRP A 22 2.94 3.86 0.15
C TRP A 22 3.23 3.26 -1.21
N THR A 23 4.52 3.11 -1.54
CA THR A 23 4.96 2.78 -2.89
C THR A 23 4.70 1.32 -3.22
N ARG A 24 3.84 1.11 -4.21
CA ARG A 24 3.49 -0.20 -4.77
C ARG A 24 3.66 -0.16 -6.29
N ASN A 25 3.36 -1.28 -6.97
CA ASN A 25 3.40 -1.34 -8.44
C ASN A 25 2.33 -0.47 -9.10
N SER A 26 1.22 -0.24 -8.42
CA SER A 26 0.10 0.57 -8.89
C SER A 26 -0.37 1.49 -7.78
N VAL A 27 -0.01 2.77 -7.86
CA VAL A 27 -0.36 3.79 -6.86
C VAL A 27 -1.00 5.00 -7.52
N SER A 28 -2.00 5.55 -6.84
CA SER A 28 -2.73 6.73 -7.32
C SER A 28 -1.87 7.99 -7.28
N ILE A 29 -1.87 8.73 -8.38
CA ILE A 29 -1.25 10.04 -8.49
C ILE A 29 -2.19 11.08 -7.88
N GLY A 30 -1.66 11.94 -7.02
CA GLY A 30 -2.36 13.06 -6.43
C GLY A 30 -2.26 14.33 -7.26
N THR A 31 -3.10 15.30 -6.90
CA THR A 31 -3.24 16.59 -7.57
C THR A 31 -2.94 17.78 -6.66
N GLY A 32 -2.27 17.55 -5.53
CA GLY A 32 -1.87 18.59 -4.60
C GLY A 32 -2.60 18.53 -3.26
N ILE A 33 -2.75 19.69 -2.63
CA ILE A 33 -3.36 19.88 -1.32
C ILE A 33 -4.76 20.47 -1.44
N TYR A 34 -5.63 20.00 -0.56
CA TYR A 34 -6.99 20.50 -0.38
C TYR A 34 -7.25 20.83 1.08
N LYS A 35 -8.11 21.79 1.31
CA LYS A 35 -8.52 22.25 2.64
C LYS A 35 -10.03 22.40 2.71
N THR A 36 -10.63 22.02 3.82
CA THR A 36 -11.98 22.40 4.20
C THR A 36 -11.92 23.26 5.47
N THR A 37 -12.94 24.09 5.69
CA THR A 37 -13.15 24.88 6.91
C THR A 37 -14.57 24.72 7.46
N ASP A 38 -15.33 23.77 6.91
CA ASP A 38 -16.73 23.51 7.22
C ASP A 38 -17.00 22.01 7.57
N GLY A 39 -15.97 21.33 8.08
CA GLY A 39 -16.10 19.94 8.50
C GLY A 39 -16.14 18.91 7.36
N GLY A 40 -15.81 19.33 6.13
CA GLY A 40 -15.72 18.44 4.98
C GLY A 40 -16.86 18.58 3.96
N GLU A 41 -17.73 19.57 4.12
CA GLU A 41 -18.81 19.85 3.16
C GLU A 41 -18.24 20.34 1.83
N LYS A 42 -17.19 21.18 1.87
CA LYS A 42 -16.49 21.69 0.69
C LYS A 42 -14.98 21.64 0.88
N PHE A 43 -14.28 21.30 -0.19
CA PHE A 43 -12.83 21.31 -0.25
C PHE A 43 -12.34 22.32 -1.28
N GLU A 44 -11.40 23.16 -0.86
CA GLU A 44 -10.70 24.11 -1.72
C GLU A 44 -9.32 23.59 -2.08
N PHE A 45 -8.91 23.78 -3.33
CA PHE A 45 -7.57 23.47 -3.77
C PHE A 45 -6.58 24.50 -3.28
N MET A 46 -5.53 24.08 -2.58
CA MET A 46 -4.55 24.92 -1.91
C MET A 46 -3.15 24.89 -2.53
N GLY A 47 -3.00 24.35 -3.73
CA GLY A 47 -1.73 24.37 -4.45
C GLY A 47 -0.97 23.04 -4.44
N LEU A 48 0.32 23.09 -4.77
CA LEU A 48 1.22 21.93 -4.95
C LEU A 48 0.70 20.89 -5.95
N ALA A 49 0.08 21.34 -7.05
CA ALA A 49 -0.58 20.49 -8.06
C ALA A 49 0.32 19.38 -8.64
N LYS A 50 1.63 19.62 -8.73
CA LYS A 50 2.60 18.69 -9.31
C LYS A 50 3.30 17.82 -8.26
N SER A 51 2.87 17.87 -6.99
CA SER A 51 3.48 17.09 -5.90
C SER A 51 3.34 15.59 -6.07
N GLU A 52 2.39 15.13 -6.84
CA GLU A 52 1.97 13.74 -7.09
C GLU A 52 1.68 12.91 -5.82
N ARG A 53 2.51 13.05 -4.77
CA ARG A 53 2.36 12.28 -3.51
C ARG A 53 2.76 13.13 -2.33
N ILE A 54 1.80 13.33 -1.42
CA ILE A 54 2.00 14.05 -0.16
C ILE A 54 1.93 13.04 0.98
N ALA A 55 3.07 12.85 1.65
CA ALA A 55 3.21 11.82 2.67
C ALA A 55 2.76 12.28 4.07
N LYS A 56 2.90 13.57 4.37
CA LYS A 56 2.53 14.11 5.68
C LYS A 56 2.16 15.60 5.60
N ILE A 57 1.17 15.98 6.39
CA ILE A 57 0.81 17.38 6.67
C ILE A 57 0.89 17.58 8.18
N ILE A 58 1.45 18.70 8.62
CA ILE A 58 1.49 19.13 10.02
C ILE A 58 1.04 20.57 10.09
N VAL A 59 -0.02 20.84 10.86
CA VAL A 59 -0.45 22.18 11.24
C VAL A 59 0.28 22.55 12.52
N ASP A 60 0.90 23.72 12.57
CA ASP A 60 1.54 24.26 13.76
C ASP A 60 0.50 24.44 14.87
N PRO A 61 0.63 23.77 16.03
CA PRO A 61 -0.37 23.86 17.08
C PRO A 61 -0.48 25.26 17.72
N SER A 62 0.49 26.14 17.46
CA SER A 62 0.47 27.53 17.97
C SER A 62 -0.07 28.54 16.94
N ASN A 63 -0.11 28.17 15.65
CA ASN A 63 -0.58 29.05 14.57
C ASN A 63 -1.08 28.26 13.37
N SER A 64 -2.39 28.17 13.21
CA SER A 64 -3.07 27.46 12.11
C SER A 64 -2.72 27.94 10.69
N ASN A 65 -2.15 29.14 10.55
CA ASN A 65 -1.66 29.62 9.25
C ASN A 65 -0.33 28.97 8.83
N ASN A 66 0.42 28.42 9.80
CA ASN A 66 1.67 27.72 9.54
C ASN A 66 1.38 26.22 9.31
N VAL A 67 1.59 25.76 8.07
CA VAL A 67 1.41 24.35 7.73
C VAL A 67 2.63 23.84 7.00
N TYR A 68 3.10 22.69 7.41
CA TYR A 68 4.25 21.98 6.82
C TYR A 68 3.79 20.75 6.06
N VAL A 69 4.41 20.49 4.91
CA VAL A 69 4.03 19.43 4.00
C VAL A 69 5.25 18.64 3.54
N ALA A 70 5.20 17.33 3.73
CA ALA A 70 6.17 16.40 3.18
C ALA A 70 5.73 15.94 1.78
N VAL A 71 6.46 16.36 0.76
CA VAL A 71 6.23 15.95 -0.63
C VAL A 71 7.20 14.85 -1.00
N GLN A 72 6.67 13.65 -1.22
CA GLN A 72 7.45 12.50 -1.69
C GLN A 72 7.73 12.59 -3.19
N GLY A 73 6.82 13.16 -3.97
CA GLY A 73 6.98 13.41 -5.41
C GLY A 73 6.66 12.21 -6.29
N ALA A 74 7.11 12.28 -7.53
CA ALA A 74 6.89 11.27 -8.55
C ALA A 74 7.52 9.91 -8.17
N LEU A 75 6.85 8.81 -8.50
CA LEU A 75 7.36 7.47 -8.26
C LEU A 75 8.18 6.95 -9.46
N TRP A 76 7.72 7.27 -10.67
CA TRP A 76 8.22 6.72 -11.92
C TRP A 76 9.27 7.59 -12.63
N SER A 77 9.46 8.82 -12.15
CA SER A 77 10.36 9.81 -12.74
C SER A 77 11.05 10.66 -11.68
N ASP A 78 12.04 11.41 -12.07
CA ASP A 78 12.57 12.52 -11.29
C ASP A 78 11.52 13.63 -11.19
N SER A 79 11.57 14.41 -10.10
CA SER A 79 10.63 15.49 -9.86
C SER A 79 11.29 16.62 -9.07
N GLU A 80 11.21 17.84 -9.57
CA GLU A 80 11.65 19.04 -8.87
C GLU A 80 10.71 19.43 -7.72
N GLU A 81 9.51 18.85 -7.64
CA GLU A 81 8.50 19.17 -6.64
C GLU A 81 8.70 18.44 -5.30
N ARG A 82 9.77 17.64 -5.16
CA ARG A 82 10.09 16.89 -3.95
C ARG A 82 10.59 17.77 -2.81
N GLY A 83 10.38 17.34 -1.56
CA GLY A 83 10.96 18.00 -0.38
C GLY A 83 9.98 18.37 0.71
N VAL A 84 10.35 19.32 1.53
CA VAL A 84 9.49 19.88 2.59
C VAL A 84 9.04 21.26 2.19
N TYR A 85 7.75 21.54 2.30
CA TYR A 85 7.13 22.84 2.01
C TYR A 85 6.48 23.40 3.25
N LYS A 86 6.36 24.75 3.28
CA LYS A 86 5.68 25.50 4.32
C LYS A 86 4.81 26.58 3.72
N THR A 87 3.65 26.77 4.29
CA THR A 87 2.86 28.01 4.19
C THR A 87 2.88 28.75 5.52
N ILE A 88 2.73 30.08 5.48
CA ILE A 88 2.55 30.94 6.65
C ILE A 88 1.28 31.78 6.54
N ASP A 89 0.49 31.56 5.51
CA ASP A 89 -0.71 32.33 5.16
C ASP A 89 -1.94 31.44 4.96
N GLY A 90 -1.93 30.25 5.59
CA GLY A 90 -3.05 29.30 5.56
C GLY A 90 -3.23 28.59 4.23
N GLY A 91 -2.15 28.46 3.43
CA GLY A 91 -2.12 27.71 2.18
C GLY A 91 -2.24 28.53 0.91
N LYS A 92 -2.27 29.87 1.01
CA LYS A 92 -2.34 30.74 -0.19
C LYS A 92 -1.03 30.72 -0.97
N THR A 93 0.12 30.67 -0.28
CA THR A 93 1.45 30.56 -0.87
C THR A 93 2.28 29.48 -0.18
N TRP A 94 3.22 28.88 -0.92
CA TRP A 94 4.08 27.81 -0.43
C TRP A 94 5.57 28.11 -0.73
N SER A 95 6.42 27.91 0.27
CA SER A 95 7.87 27.97 0.14
C SER A 95 8.48 26.61 0.38
N ARG A 96 9.41 26.18 -0.48
CA ARG A 96 10.15 24.95 -0.27
C ARG A 96 11.31 25.18 0.69
N LEU A 97 11.32 24.46 1.81
CA LEU A 97 12.29 24.63 2.91
C LEU A 97 13.45 23.63 2.83
N LEU A 98 13.20 22.41 2.34
CA LEU A 98 14.21 21.36 2.19
C LEU A 98 14.06 20.69 0.84
N TYR A 99 15.13 20.66 0.09
CA TYR A 99 15.27 19.93 -1.16
C TYR A 99 16.66 19.30 -1.23
N VAL A 100 16.76 18.06 -1.64
CA VAL A 100 18.04 17.35 -1.77
C VAL A 100 18.44 17.19 -3.23
N ASN A 101 17.61 16.51 -4.01
CA ASN A 101 17.80 16.31 -5.45
C ASN A 101 16.49 15.79 -6.09
N PRO A 102 16.40 15.65 -7.43
CA PRO A 102 15.18 15.26 -8.13
C PRO A 102 14.71 13.82 -7.82
N SER A 103 15.57 12.93 -7.29
CA SER A 103 15.21 11.56 -6.94
C SER A 103 14.81 11.38 -5.46
N THR A 104 14.99 12.41 -4.62
CA THR A 104 14.83 12.33 -3.16
C THR A 104 13.66 13.17 -2.67
N GLY A 105 12.63 12.53 -2.14
CA GLY A 105 11.46 13.20 -1.58
C GLY A 105 11.35 13.04 -0.05
N CYS A 106 10.44 13.78 0.58
CA CYS A 106 10.18 13.64 2.01
C CYS A 106 9.09 12.57 2.25
N ALA A 107 9.47 11.45 2.88
CA ALA A 107 8.58 10.33 3.15
C ALA A 107 7.93 10.38 4.54
N SER A 108 8.53 11.10 5.49
CA SER A 108 8.00 11.27 6.84
C SER A 108 8.45 12.62 7.41
N LEU A 109 7.57 13.25 8.19
CA LEU A 109 7.82 14.54 8.82
C LEU A 109 7.23 14.52 10.23
N ALA A 110 7.99 15.00 11.21
CA ALA A 110 7.55 15.13 12.59
C ALA A 110 7.91 16.50 13.15
N MET A 111 7.07 17.03 14.03
CA MET A 111 7.27 18.27 14.77
C MET A 111 7.35 17.94 16.25
N ASP A 112 8.25 18.60 16.96
CA ASP A 112 8.28 18.50 18.42
C ASP A 112 7.01 19.16 18.98
N PRO A 113 6.17 18.40 19.70
CA PRO A 113 4.91 18.93 20.21
C PRO A 113 5.07 20.04 21.25
N ASN A 114 6.26 20.16 21.86
CA ASN A 114 6.58 21.16 22.88
C ASN A 114 7.32 22.39 22.30
N ASN A 115 7.90 22.23 21.10
CA ASN A 115 8.62 23.29 20.42
C ASN A 115 8.40 23.21 18.89
N PRO A 116 7.41 23.88 18.33
CA PRO A 116 7.09 23.83 16.89
C PRO A 116 8.23 24.31 15.97
N GLN A 117 9.28 24.95 16.52
CA GLN A 117 10.47 25.29 15.75
C GLN A 117 11.36 24.09 15.44
N VAL A 118 11.19 22.99 16.19
CA VAL A 118 11.96 21.76 15.98
C VAL A 118 11.20 20.79 15.09
N LEU A 119 11.81 20.47 13.96
CA LEU A 119 11.25 19.58 12.95
C LEU A 119 12.25 18.48 12.59
N TYR A 120 11.72 17.30 12.24
CA TYR A 120 12.47 16.17 11.72
C TYR A 120 11.88 15.76 10.37
N ALA A 121 12.71 15.71 9.32
CA ALA A 121 12.31 15.32 7.97
C ALA A 121 13.10 14.08 7.52
N ALA A 122 12.40 13.03 7.17
CA ALA A 122 12.98 11.81 6.63
C ALA A 122 12.95 11.89 5.09
N MET A 123 14.12 12.13 4.51
CA MET A 123 14.30 12.21 3.06
C MET A 123 14.62 10.82 2.50
N TRP A 124 13.96 10.45 1.41
CA TRP A 124 14.03 9.13 0.80
C TRP A 124 14.29 9.22 -0.70
N ASP A 125 15.42 8.68 -1.12
CA ASP A 125 15.80 8.49 -2.52
C ASP A 125 15.20 7.18 -3.02
N HIS A 126 14.30 7.26 -4.01
CA HIS A 126 13.54 6.12 -4.50
C HIS A 126 13.15 6.26 -5.95
N ARG A 127 12.98 5.10 -6.60
CA ARG A 127 12.48 5.01 -7.97
C ARG A 127 11.80 3.67 -8.18
N ARG A 128 10.69 3.65 -8.91
CA ARG A 128 10.05 2.42 -9.37
C ARG A 128 10.00 2.36 -10.89
N THR A 129 10.12 1.16 -11.42
CA THR A 129 9.77 0.79 -12.80
C THR A 129 8.75 -0.34 -12.77
N ALA A 130 8.29 -0.82 -13.93
CA ALA A 130 7.34 -1.93 -13.98
C ALA A 130 7.93 -3.26 -13.50
N TYR A 131 9.25 -3.39 -13.48
CA TYR A 131 9.99 -4.64 -13.20
C TYR A 131 11.07 -4.48 -12.12
N ASP A 132 11.24 -3.29 -11.55
CA ASP A 132 12.26 -3.00 -10.54
C ASP A 132 11.80 -1.90 -9.60
N PHE A 133 12.27 -1.98 -8.38
CA PHE A 133 12.11 -0.95 -7.36
C PHE A 133 13.44 -0.68 -6.69
N ARG A 134 13.79 0.59 -6.54
CA ARG A 134 14.96 1.04 -5.82
C ARG A 134 14.54 1.85 -4.58
N SER A 135 14.78 1.30 -3.40
CA SER A 135 14.71 2.01 -2.13
C SER A 135 16.12 2.34 -1.65
N GLY A 136 16.35 3.59 -1.32
CA GLY A 136 17.63 4.05 -0.82
C GLY A 136 18.57 4.62 -1.87
N GLY A 137 19.46 5.46 -1.39
CA GLY A 137 20.46 6.16 -2.19
C GLY A 137 21.12 7.29 -1.38
N PRO A 138 22.09 8.02 -2.00
CA PRO A 138 22.90 9.04 -1.32
C PRO A 138 22.06 10.22 -0.82
N GLY A 139 20.89 10.46 -1.42
CA GLY A 139 19.96 11.51 -0.97
C GLY A 139 19.19 11.16 0.30
N SER A 140 19.05 9.88 0.63
CA SER A 140 18.31 9.45 1.81
C SER A 140 18.98 9.88 3.13
N GLY A 141 18.16 10.13 4.14
CA GLY A 141 18.61 10.43 5.48
C GLY A 141 17.60 11.17 6.31
N LEU A 142 17.91 11.29 7.59
CA LEU A 142 17.12 12.04 8.56
C LEU A 142 17.72 13.44 8.74
N TYR A 143 16.89 14.45 8.64
CA TYR A 143 17.27 15.85 8.77
C TYR A 143 16.51 16.50 9.92
N LYS A 144 17.17 17.45 10.60
CA LYS A 144 16.58 18.23 11.70
C LYS A 144 16.69 19.73 11.41
N SER A 145 15.65 20.45 11.77
CA SER A 145 15.62 21.93 11.87
C SER A 145 15.33 22.32 13.32
N THR A 146 15.84 23.46 13.76
CA THR A 146 15.57 24.07 15.07
C THR A 146 15.03 25.49 14.96
N ASP A 147 14.73 25.94 13.74
CA ASP A 147 14.32 27.32 13.40
C ASP A 147 13.09 27.35 12.49
N GLY A 148 12.18 26.40 12.68
CA GLY A 148 10.93 26.32 11.92
C GLY A 148 11.13 25.97 10.43
N GLY A 149 12.23 25.29 10.11
CA GLY A 149 12.54 24.80 8.77
C GLY A 149 13.42 25.75 7.94
N ALA A 150 13.91 26.85 8.51
CA ALA A 150 14.78 27.78 7.77
C ALA A 150 16.13 27.16 7.44
N ASN A 151 16.70 26.38 8.36
CA ASN A 151 17.95 25.64 8.17
C ASN A 151 17.77 24.17 8.57
N TRP A 152 18.46 23.27 7.87
CA TRP A 152 18.40 21.84 8.09
C TRP A 152 19.80 21.22 8.20
N THR A 153 19.96 20.31 9.16
CA THR A 153 21.19 19.55 9.39
C THR A 153 20.88 18.05 9.24
N LYS A 154 21.66 17.34 8.43
CA LYS A 154 21.57 15.88 8.31
C LYS A 154 22.12 15.23 9.58
N LEU A 155 21.34 14.31 10.16
CA LEU A 155 21.70 13.57 11.36
C LEU A 155 22.44 12.27 11.00
N SER A 156 23.45 11.88 11.75
CA SER A 156 24.23 10.66 11.52
C SER A 156 24.72 9.97 12.79
N ALA A 157 24.93 10.68 13.90
CA ALA A 157 25.55 10.12 15.10
C ALA A 157 24.70 8.98 15.71
N GLY A 158 25.18 7.74 15.59
CA GLY A 158 24.50 6.53 16.07
C GLY A 158 23.41 5.98 15.12
N LEU A 159 23.17 6.61 13.96
CA LEU A 159 22.37 6.03 12.88
C LEU A 159 23.24 5.11 12.01
N PRO A 160 22.64 4.19 11.22
CA PRO A 160 23.42 3.28 10.40
C PRO A 160 24.24 4.01 9.32
N GLU A 161 25.43 3.50 9.07
CA GLU A 161 26.27 3.92 7.96
C GLU A 161 25.83 3.22 6.64
N GLY A 162 26.32 3.72 5.51
CA GLY A 162 26.04 3.15 4.20
C GLY A 162 24.75 3.65 3.56
N THR A 163 24.15 2.84 2.70
CA THR A 163 22.93 3.20 2.00
C THR A 163 21.72 3.10 2.94
N ILE A 164 20.99 4.19 3.06
CA ILE A 164 19.75 4.27 3.84
C ILE A 164 18.57 4.33 2.86
N GLY A 165 17.53 3.58 3.16
CA GLY A 165 16.26 3.59 2.47
C GLY A 165 15.24 4.52 3.13
N ARG A 166 14.01 4.04 3.25
CA ARG A 166 12.90 4.78 3.86
C ARG A 166 13.07 4.89 5.38
N ILE A 167 12.73 6.05 5.93
CA ILE A 167 12.72 6.30 7.37
C ILE A 167 11.33 6.75 7.78
N ALA A 168 10.79 6.20 8.89
CA ALA A 168 9.69 6.81 9.62
C ALA A 168 10.23 7.50 10.84
N VAL A 169 9.78 8.73 11.10
CA VAL A 169 10.19 9.51 12.28
C VAL A 169 8.97 9.92 13.09
N ALA A 170 9.06 9.79 14.42
CA ALA A 170 8.01 10.22 15.34
C ALA A 170 8.63 10.81 16.63
N VAL A 171 7.93 11.79 17.22
CA VAL A 171 8.31 12.42 18.47
C VAL A 171 7.29 12.04 19.54
N SER A 172 7.78 11.55 20.71
CA SER A 172 6.91 11.26 21.85
C SER A 172 6.37 12.55 22.45
N LYS A 173 5.08 12.53 22.80
CA LYS A 173 4.42 13.64 23.53
C LYS A 173 4.55 13.52 25.03
N VAL A 174 5.09 12.41 25.53
CA VAL A 174 5.20 12.07 26.97
C VAL A 174 6.65 12.11 27.40
N ALA A 175 6.90 12.68 28.57
CA ALA A 175 8.25 12.70 29.17
C ALA A 175 8.71 11.30 29.64
N PRO A 176 10.01 10.94 29.49
CA PRO A 176 11.04 11.75 28.84
C PRO A 176 10.84 11.82 27.32
N TYR A 177 10.82 13.03 26.82
CA TYR A 177 10.58 13.25 25.38
C TYR A 177 11.65 12.54 24.56
N SER A 178 11.19 11.74 23.64
CA SER A 178 12.07 10.92 22.82
C SER A 178 11.70 11.06 21.35
N VAL A 179 12.69 10.99 20.49
CA VAL A 179 12.50 10.89 19.03
C VAL A 179 12.81 9.45 18.63
N TYR A 180 11.94 8.88 17.83
CA TYR A 180 12.08 7.54 17.27
C TYR A 180 12.28 7.61 15.77
N ALA A 181 13.19 6.79 15.24
CA ALA A 181 13.42 6.62 13.81
C ALA A 181 13.45 5.13 13.47
N LEU A 182 12.49 4.67 12.68
CA LEU A 182 12.52 3.34 12.07
C LEU A 182 13.26 3.48 10.74
N VAL A 183 14.46 2.91 10.65
CA VAL A 183 15.40 3.14 9.54
C VAL A 183 15.56 1.89 8.70
N GLU A 184 15.24 1.98 7.42
CA GLU A 184 15.58 0.98 6.41
C GLU A 184 17.07 1.08 6.09
N SER A 185 17.79 -0.03 6.30
CA SER A 185 19.20 -0.20 6.00
C SER A 185 19.48 -1.68 5.75
N GLU A 186 20.72 -2.06 5.46
CA GLU A 186 21.10 -3.48 5.35
C GLU A 186 20.64 -4.30 6.58
N LYS A 187 20.65 -3.66 7.76
CA LYS A 187 20.07 -4.19 9.01
C LYS A 187 19.09 -3.18 9.56
N SER A 188 17.89 -3.20 9.01
CA SER A 188 16.82 -2.30 9.41
C SER A 188 16.54 -2.38 10.89
N ALA A 189 16.38 -1.23 11.56
CA ALA A 189 16.20 -1.18 13.00
C ALA A 189 15.41 0.06 13.45
N LEU A 190 14.85 -0.03 14.65
CA LEU A 190 14.33 1.12 15.38
C LEU A 190 15.45 1.78 16.19
N TYR A 191 15.56 3.08 16.07
CA TYR A 191 16.47 3.94 16.82
C TYR A 191 15.70 4.91 17.70
N LYS A 192 16.26 5.24 18.87
CA LYS A 192 15.72 6.21 19.82
C LYS A 192 16.78 7.26 20.18
N SER A 193 16.36 8.50 20.21
CA SER A 193 17.14 9.62 20.75
C SER A 193 16.40 10.22 21.96
N VAL A 194 17.15 10.56 23.00
CA VAL A 194 16.65 11.26 24.21
C VAL A 194 17.26 12.66 24.36
N ASP A 195 18.06 13.08 23.40
CA ASP A 195 18.76 14.35 23.33
C ASP A 195 18.41 15.18 22.10
N ASN A 196 17.12 15.10 21.71
CA ASN A 196 16.57 15.82 20.55
C ASN A 196 17.27 15.47 19.23
N GLY A 197 17.69 14.21 19.04
CA GLY A 197 18.30 13.74 17.81
C GLY A 197 19.81 14.01 17.69
N ALA A 198 20.48 14.45 18.74
CA ALA A 198 21.94 14.63 18.73
C ALA A 198 22.66 13.27 18.66
N ASN A 199 22.17 12.27 19.40
CA ASN A 199 22.69 10.92 19.39
C ASN A 199 21.54 9.91 19.32
N TRP A 200 21.80 8.77 18.65
CA TRP A 200 20.81 7.72 18.44
C TRP A 200 21.29 6.38 18.97
N LEU A 201 20.42 5.69 19.69
CA LEU A 201 20.64 4.35 20.22
C LEU A 201 19.76 3.35 19.46
N LYS A 202 20.35 2.28 18.96
CA LYS A 202 19.61 1.16 18.38
C LYS A 202 18.80 0.47 19.46
N MET A 203 17.49 0.36 19.29
CA MET A 203 16.56 -0.23 20.24
C MET A 203 16.18 -1.66 19.86
N SER A 204 15.78 -1.89 18.60
CA SER A 204 15.33 -3.19 18.11
C SER A 204 15.72 -3.39 16.65
N ASP A 205 16.23 -4.59 16.35
CA ASP A 205 16.51 -5.07 14.99
C ASP A 205 15.78 -6.40 14.72
N GLN A 206 14.62 -6.60 15.35
CA GLN A 206 13.72 -7.70 15.03
C GLN A 206 13.36 -7.66 13.54
N ASN A 207 13.17 -8.82 12.89
CA ASN A 207 12.89 -8.92 11.46
C ASN A 207 11.73 -8.02 11.01
N ALA A 208 10.73 -7.85 11.86
CA ALA A 208 9.60 -6.97 11.61
C ALA A 208 9.99 -5.48 11.43
N MET A 209 11.18 -5.03 11.88
CA MET A 209 11.65 -3.66 11.66
C MET A 209 12.03 -3.40 10.20
N GLY A 210 12.40 -4.45 9.47
CA GLY A 210 12.77 -4.41 8.05
C GLY A 210 11.71 -5.00 7.11
N GLU A 211 10.51 -5.30 7.60
CA GLU A 211 9.46 -5.87 6.79
C GLU A 211 8.90 -4.86 5.80
N ARG A 212 9.16 -5.05 4.51
CA ARG A 212 8.73 -4.21 3.38
C ARG A 212 8.73 -2.70 3.71
N PRO A 213 9.90 -2.08 4.03
CA PRO A 213 9.96 -0.73 4.59
C PRO A 213 9.32 0.34 3.69
N PHE A 214 9.38 0.18 2.37
CA PHE A 214 8.72 1.08 1.41
C PHE A 214 7.19 1.10 1.59
N TYR A 215 6.61 0.04 2.17
CA TYR A 215 5.17 -0.16 2.35
C TYR A 215 4.73 -0.03 3.82
N PHE A 216 5.54 -0.48 4.80
CA PHE A 216 5.19 -0.54 6.22
C PHE A 216 6.05 0.35 7.14
N SER A 217 6.73 1.35 6.62
CA SER A 217 7.56 2.23 7.45
C SER A 217 6.69 3.22 8.22
N ASN A 218 6.19 2.78 9.37
CA ASN A 218 5.41 3.60 10.30
C ASN A 218 5.77 3.28 11.75
N ILE A 219 5.77 4.28 12.62
CA ILE A 219 6.01 4.17 14.05
C ILE A 219 5.17 5.21 14.80
N SER A 220 4.52 4.83 15.88
CA SER A 220 3.63 5.71 16.65
C SER A 220 3.88 5.52 18.16
N PRO A 221 4.58 6.46 18.81
CA PRO A 221 4.62 6.49 20.26
C PRO A 221 3.25 6.72 20.86
N ASP A 222 2.94 6.03 21.96
CA ASP A 222 1.69 6.22 22.68
C ASP A 222 1.62 7.65 23.25
N PRO A 223 0.52 8.38 23.10
CA PRO A 223 0.41 9.75 23.56
C PRO A 223 0.26 9.90 25.09
N VAL A 224 0.12 8.79 25.82
CA VAL A 224 -0.11 8.76 27.28
C VAL A 224 0.97 7.97 28.01
N GLU A 225 1.49 6.89 27.41
CA GLU A 225 2.47 5.98 28.03
C GLU A 225 3.84 6.10 27.32
N ALA A 226 4.87 6.62 28.03
CA ALA A 226 6.17 6.96 27.44
C ALA A 226 6.93 5.78 26.81
N ASP A 227 6.79 4.57 27.39
CA ASP A 227 7.51 3.37 26.93
C ASP A 227 6.66 2.50 25.99
N ARG A 228 5.44 2.94 25.69
CA ARG A 228 4.57 2.23 24.78
C ARG A 228 4.68 2.77 23.35
N ILE A 229 4.95 1.88 22.41
CA ILE A 229 5.20 2.23 21.00
C ILE A 229 4.50 1.21 20.12
N TYR A 230 3.84 1.70 19.09
CA TYR A 230 3.18 0.87 18.09
C TYR A 230 3.94 0.93 16.77
N LYS A 231 4.02 -0.19 16.09
CA LYS A 231 4.50 -0.33 14.72
C LYS A 231 3.44 -1.01 13.87
N PRO A 232 2.65 -0.23 13.11
CA PRO A 232 1.86 -0.78 12.02
C PRO A 232 2.76 -1.47 10.97
N GLY A 233 2.27 -2.58 10.41
CA GLY A 233 3.00 -3.41 9.47
C GLY A 233 2.08 -4.50 8.94
N PHE A 234 2.61 -5.65 8.57
CA PHE A 234 1.77 -6.81 8.22
C PHE A 234 0.75 -7.11 9.34
N VAL A 235 1.20 -7.00 10.58
CA VAL A 235 0.33 -6.92 11.75
C VAL A 235 0.71 -5.71 12.60
N LEU A 236 -0.21 -5.22 13.42
CA LEU A 236 0.09 -4.18 14.39
C LEU A 236 0.93 -4.76 15.53
N LEU A 237 2.14 -4.25 15.69
CA LEU A 237 3.04 -4.62 16.79
C LEU A 237 3.03 -3.55 17.86
N VAL A 238 3.26 -3.96 19.11
CA VAL A 238 3.41 -3.09 20.28
C VAL A 238 4.65 -3.44 21.08
N SER A 239 5.36 -2.42 21.53
CA SER A 239 6.41 -2.50 22.54
C SER A 239 5.93 -1.78 23.80
N ASN A 240 6.24 -2.33 24.98
CA ASN A 240 5.95 -1.73 26.28
C ASN A 240 7.23 -1.42 27.07
N ASP A 241 8.39 -1.47 26.43
CA ASP A 241 9.73 -1.30 27.04
C ASP A 241 10.59 -0.27 26.32
N GLY A 242 9.96 0.72 25.70
CA GLY A 242 10.62 1.81 25.02
C GLY A 242 11.17 1.45 23.64
N GLY A 243 10.66 0.37 22.99
CA GLY A 243 11.03 -0.02 21.65
C GLY A 243 12.08 -1.13 21.56
N LYS A 244 12.34 -1.87 22.63
CA LYS A 244 13.34 -2.96 22.63
C LYS A 244 12.73 -4.26 22.08
N ILE A 245 11.55 -4.63 22.56
CA ILE A 245 10.86 -5.86 22.16
C ILE A 245 9.47 -5.49 21.63
N PHE A 246 9.14 -5.99 20.45
CA PHE A 246 7.83 -5.87 19.81
C PHE A 246 7.13 -7.22 19.75
N GLN A 247 5.84 -7.23 20.01
CA GLN A 247 4.95 -8.38 19.92
C GLN A 247 3.60 -7.97 19.30
N GLY A 248 2.78 -8.94 18.89
CA GLY A 248 1.44 -8.63 18.38
C GLY A 248 0.62 -7.81 19.37
N ALA A 249 -0.05 -6.78 18.90
CA ALA A 249 -0.87 -5.90 19.75
C ALA A 249 -2.14 -6.60 20.26
N SER A 250 -2.72 -7.53 19.47
CA SER A 250 -3.85 -8.35 19.87
C SER A 250 -3.39 -9.73 20.34
N THR A 251 -4.01 -10.22 21.40
CA THR A 251 -3.85 -11.60 21.88
C THR A 251 -4.73 -12.60 21.13
N GLU A 252 -5.72 -12.11 20.38
CA GLU A 252 -6.62 -12.92 19.56
C GLU A 252 -6.11 -12.92 18.10
N GLY A 253 -5.76 -14.09 17.59
CA GLY A 253 -5.39 -14.25 16.18
C GLY A 253 -6.58 -13.91 15.28
N GLY A 254 -6.36 -13.12 14.23
CA GLY A 254 -7.40 -12.74 13.27
C GLY A 254 -8.37 -11.65 13.74
N ALA A 255 -8.00 -10.90 14.77
CA ALA A 255 -8.82 -9.82 15.31
C ALA A 255 -9.05 -8.66 14.32
N TYR A 256 -8.20 -8.51 13.32
CA TYR A 256 -8.30 -7.52 12.24
C TYR A 256 -7.60 -8.06 10.98
N HIS A 257 -7.90 -7.45 9.82
CA HIS A 257 -7.23 -7.77 8.56
C HIS A 257 -5.76 -7.34 8.62
N SER A 258 -4.88 -8.10 7.93
CA SER A 258 -3.46 -7.75 7.78
C SER A 258 -3.25 -6.43 7.03
N ASP A 259 -1.99 -6.05 6.86
CA ASP A 259 -1.54 -4.86 6.15
C ASP A 259 -2.08 -3.57 6.78
N THR A 260 -1.56 -3.28 7.98
CA THR A 260 -1.96 -2.14 8.79
C THR A 260 -1.17 -0.89 8.37
N HIS A 261 -1.87 0.15 7.90
CA HIS A 261 -1.27 1.36 7.34
C HIS A 261 -1.55 2.62 8.12
N ALA A 262 -2.82 2.83 8.48
CA ALA A 262 -3.25 4.00 9.23
C ALA A 262 -3.51 3.63 10.68
N PHE A 263 -2.91 4.36 11.61
CA PHE A 263 -3.06 4.09 13.03
C PHE A 263 -3.21 5.39 13.82
N TYR A 264 -4.19 5.41 14.69
CA TYR A 264 -4.44 6.53 15.57
C TYR A 264 -4.74 6.06 16.99
N VAL A 265 -4.10 6.69 17.96
CA VAL A 265 -4.38 6.52 19.39
C VAL A 265 -4.91 7.85 19.93
N SER A 266 -6.03 7.81 20.65
CA SER A 266 -6.61 8.99 21.25
C SER A 266 -5.68 9.58 22.32
N PRO A 267 -5.29 10.86 22.22
CA PRO A 267 -4.42 11.51 23.21
C PRO A 267 -5.12 11.78 24.54
N LYS A 268 -6.46 11.66 24.60
CA LYS A 268 -7.25 11.83 25.82
C LYS A 268 -7.43 10.52 26.59
N ASP A 269 -7.46 9.41 25.86
CA ASP A 269 -7.65 8.07 26.44
C ASP A 269 -7.11 7.02 25.45
N ASN A 270 -5.92 6.48 25.74
CA ASN A 270 -5.23 5.55 24.85
C ASN A 270 -5.89 4.17 24.74
N ARG A 271 -7.02 3.93 25.41
CA ARG A 271 -7.86 2.76 25.16
C ARG A 271 -8.56 2.86 23.82
N PHE A 272 -8.86 4.09 23.36
CA PHE A 272 -9.53 4.31 22.07
C PHE A 272 -8.51 4.41 20.96
N MET A 273 -8.60 3.48 20.00
CA MET A 273 -7.72 3.39 18.86
C MET A 273 -8.51 3.15 17.58
N TYR A 274 -7.95 3.65 16.47
CA TYR A 274 -8.43 3.36 15.12
C TYR A 274 -7.30 2.77 14.30
N LEU A 275 -7.60 1.71 13.57
CA LEU A 275 -6.67 1.00 12.70
C LEU A 275 -7.25 0.89 11.30
N GLY A 276 -6.55 1.44 10.32
CA GLY A 276 -6.85 1.27 8.89
C GLY A 276 -5.97 0.18 8.30
N THR A 277 -6.61 -0.78 7.64
CA THR A 277 -5.97 -1.93 7.00
C THR A 277 -6.44 -2.05 5.56
N ASP A 278 -5.86 -2.98 4.79
CA ASP A 278 -6.33 -3.31 3.44
C ASP A 278 -7.71 -4.01 3.43
N GLY A 279 -8.21 -4.43 4.60
CA GLY A 279 -9.56 -4.97 4.81
C GLY A 279 -10.57 -3.97 5.39
N GLY A 280 -10.19 -2.71 5.64
CA GLY A 280 -11.08 -1.68 6.15
C GLY A 280 -10.62 -1.04 7.47
N VAL A 281 -11.56 -0.45 8.19
CA VAL A 281 -11.31 0.28 9.43
C VAL A 281 -11.77 -0.52 10.65
N TYR A 282 -10.93 -0.52 11.67
CA TYR A 282 -11.19 -1.19 12.94
C TYR A 282 -11.07 -0.22 14.10
N VAL A 283 -11.87 -0.44 15.15
CA VAL A 283 -11.89 0.35 16.39
C VAL A 283 -11.60 -0.55 17.58
N SER A 284 -10.65 -0.14 18.42
CA SER A 284 -10.40 -0.74 19.73
C SER A 284 -10.81 0.23 20.83
N ARG A 285 -11.27 -0.33 21.96
CA ARG A 285 -11.63 0.38 23.20
C ARG A 285 -10.87 -0.12 24.43
N ASP A 286 -9.86 -0.96 24.22
CA ASP A 286 -9.11 -1.66 25.26
C ASP A 286 -7.60 -1.75 24.98
N LYS A 287 -7.03 -0.69 24.39
CA LYS A 287 -5.61 -0.57 24.03
C LYS A 287 -5.15 -1.60 22.98
N GLY A 288 -6.03 -2.00 22.07
CA GLY A 288 -5.70 -2.89 20.97
C GLY A 288 -5.79 -4.39 21.31
N ASN A 289 -6.32 -4.76 22.48
CA ASN A 289 -6.51 -6.18 22.81
C ASN A 289 -7.63 -6.80 21.95
N THR A 290 -8.74 -6.08 21.76
CA THR A 290 -9.83 -6.46 20.88
C THR A 290 -10.15 -5.37 19.85
N TRP A 291 -10.71 -5.78 18.71
CA TRP A 291 -11.01 -4.90 17.60
C TRP A 291 -12.39 -5.17 17.01
N SER A 292 -13.13 -4.10 16.71
CA SER A 292 -14.42 -4.16 16.03
C SER A 292 -14.30 -3.61 14.63
N HIS A 293 -14.69 -4.36 13.61
CA HIS A 293 -14.70 -3.94 12.22
C HIS A 293 -15.83 -2.93 11.94
N CYS A 294 -15.54 -1.88 11.17
CA CYS A 294 -16.54 -0.91 10.71
C CYS A 294 -17.17 -1.39 9.40
N GLU A 295 -18.15 -2.29 9.48
CA GLU A 295 -18.78 -2.96 8.32
C GLU A 295 -19.71 -2.06 7.49
N ASN A 296 -19.97 -0.83 7.95
CA ASN A 296 -20.87 0.13 7.31
C ASN A 296 -20.20 1.04 6.28
N LEU A 297 -18.94 0.79 5.92
CA LEU A 297 -18.24 1.57 4.89
C LEU A 297 -18.49 0.94 3.51
N PRO A 298 -19.21 1.61 2.59
CA PRO A 298 -19.57 1.05 1.29
C PRO A 298 -18.41 1.23 0.28
N VAL A 299 -17.25 0.65 0.59
CA VAL A 299 -16.04 0.77 -0.24
C VAL A 299 -15.46 -0.61 -0.53
N ALA A 300 -15.03 -0.83 -1.78
CA ALA A 300 -14.32 -2.02 -2.20
C ALA A 300 -13.47 -1.70 -3.43
N GLN A 301 -12.33 -2.42 -3.58
CA GLN A 301 -11.43 -2.24 -4.71
C GLN A 301 -11.42 -3.50 -5.59
N PHE A 302 -12.22 -3.49 -6.63
CA PHE A 302 -12.25 -4.58 -7.62
C PHE A 302 -11.10 -4.44 -8.63
N TYR A 303 -10.40 -5.54 -8.91
CA TYR A 303 -9.50 -5.65 -10.06
C TYR A 303 -10.29 -5.87 -11.35
N HIS A 304 -11.21 -6.84 -11.34
CA HIS A 304 -12.06 -7.18 -12.47
C HIS A 304 -13.49 -7.48 -12.02
N VAL A 305 -14.43 -7.22 -12.90
CA VAL A 305 -15.86 -7.51 -12.69
C VAL A 305 -16.41 -8.25 -13.89
N SER A 306 -17.21 -9.28 -13.66
CA SER A 306 -17.97 -10.00 -14.69
C SER A 306 -19.41 -10.25 -14.24
N VAL A 307 -20.25 -10.64 -15.18
CA VAL A 307 -21.64 -11.01 -14.92
C VAL A 307 -22.00 -12.30 -15.66
N ASP A 308 -22.95 -13.06 -15.12
CA ASP A 308 -23.58 -14.15 -15.83
C ASP A 308 -24.90 -13.69 -16.50
N MET A 309 -25.65 -14.64 -17.08
CA MET A 309 -26.92 -14.37 -17.79
C MET A 309 -28.14 -14.92 -17.03
N GLN A 310 -28.01 -15.18 -15.73
CA GLN A 310 -29.11 -15.61 -14.85
C GLN A 310 -30.16 -14.49 -14.69
N LYS A 311 -31.27 -14.78 -14.05
CA LYS A 311 -32.33 -13.79 -13.72
C LYS A 311 -32.77 -13.96 -12.27
N PRO A 312 -32.38 -13.06 -11.35
CA PRO A 312 -31.44 -11.95 -11.57
C PRO A 312 -30.05 -12.46 -11.97
N TYR A 313 -29.29 -11.70 -12.74
CA TYR A 313 -27.89 -12.06 -13.04
C TYR A 313 -27.03 -11.90 -11.79
N ASN A 314 -25.95 -12.66 -11.71
CA ASN A 314 -24.96 -12.50 -10.66
C ASN A 314 -23.81 -11.62 -11.14
N VAL A 315 -23.23 -10.89 -10.20
CA VAL A 315 -22.01 -10.11 -10.35
C VAL A 315 -20.89 -10.90 -9.70
N TYR A 316 -19.77 -11.04 -10.39
CA TYR A 316 -18.56 -11.71 -9.92
C TYR A 316 -17.42 -10.71 -9.95
N GLY A 317 -16.56 -10.72 -8.93
CA GLY A 317 -15.40 -9.86 -8.92
C GLY A 317 -14.33 -10.31 -7.95
N GLY A 318 -13.07 -10.10 -8.34
CA GLY A 318 -11.92 -10.25 -7.48
C GLY A 318 -11.51 -8.90 -6.93
N LEU A 319 -11.23 -8.87 -5.62
CA LEU A 319 -10.81 -7.67 -4.89
C LEU A 319 -9.35 -7.76 -4.51
N GLN A 320 -8.69 -6.62 -4.54
CA GLN A 320 -7.35 -6.54 -3.97
C GLN A 320 -7.41 -6.88 -2.48
N ASP A 321 -6.54 -7.81 -2.05
CA ASP A 321 -6.33 -8.29 -0.67
C ASP A 321 -7.56 -8.96 0.00
N ASN A 322 -8.73 -8.97 -0.66
CA ASN A 322 -10.00 -9.38 -0.07
C ASN A 322 -10.71 -10.50 -0.85
N GLY A 323 -9.98 -11.32 -1.59
CA GLY A 323 -10.51 -12.51 -2.26
C GLY A 323 -11.41 -12.24 -3.46
N SER A 324 -12.20 -13.23 -3.83
CA SER A 324 -13.18 -13.15 -4.93
C SER A 324 -14.59 -13.41 -4.42
N TRP A 325 -15.54 -12.68 -4.97
CA TRP A 325 -16.91 -12.62 -4.47
C TRP A 325 -17.93 -12.74 -5.58
N LYS A 326 -19.14 -13.19 -5.22
CA LYS A 326 -20.31 -13.29 -6.06
C LYS A 326 -21.52 -12.75 -5.30
N ALA A 327 -22.41 -12.02 -5.99
CA ALA A 327 -23.71 -11.63 -5.46
C ALA A 327 -24.75 -11.53 -6.57
N PRO A 328 -26.06 -11.69 -6.28
CA PRO A 328 -27.10 -11.39 -7.26
C PRO A 328 -27.14 -9.87 -7.54
N SER A 329 -27.54 -9.48 -8.76
CA SER A 329 -27.68 -8.07 -9.13
C SER A 329 -28.89 -7.38 -8.47
N SER A 330 -29.80 -8.13 -7.92
CA SER A 330 -30.97 -7.63 -7.20
C SER A 330 -31.47 -8.64 -6.18
N ASN A 331 -31.98 -8.13 -5.06
CA ASN A 331 -32.64 -8.92 -4.01
C ASN A 331 -33.82 -8.10 -3.44
N PRO A 332 -34.95 -8.73 -3.09
CA PRO A 332 -36.01 -8.05 -2.36
C PRO A 332 -35.48 -7.35 -1.11
N GLY A 333 -35.69 -6.04 -1.00
CA GLY A 333 -35.14 -5.23 0.10
C GLY A 333 -33.76 -4.60 -0.18
N GLY A 334 -33.18 -4.82 -1.38
CA GLY A 334 -31.86 -4.34 -1.79
C GLY A 334 -30.75 -5.32 -1.45
N ILE A 335 -29.58 -5.13 -2.08
CA ILE A 335 -28.40 -5.96 -1.84
C ILE A 335 -27.77 -5.57 -0.49
N GLN A 336 -27.50 -6.57 0.35
CA GLN A 336 -26.86 -6.47 1.65
C GLN A 336 -25.52 -7.20 1.66
N ASN A 337 -24.69 -6.97 2.67
CA ASN A 337 -23.41 -7.69 2.83
C ASN A 337 -23.61 -9.22 2.85
N ALA A 338 -24.71 -9.68 3.47
CA ALA A 338 -25.04 -11.11 3.54
C ALA A 338 -25.40 -11.76 2.19
N ASP A 339 -25.67 -10.95 1.15
CA ASP A 339 -25.93 -11.46 -0.21
C ASP A 339 -24.65 -11.77 -0.99
N TRP A 340 -23.50 -11.32 -0.49
CA TRP A 340 -22.21 -11.59 -1.08
C TRP A 340 -21.65 -12.93 -0.57
N GLU A 341 -21.31 -13.80 -1.49
CA GLU A 341 -20.75 -15.13 -1.26
C GLU A 341 -19.27 -15.13 -1.65
N THR A 342 -18.39 -15.55 -0.75
CA THR A 342 -16.95 -15.72 -1.03
C THR A 342 -16.76 -16.94 -1.90
N ILE A 343 -16.07 -16.75 -3.06
CA ILE A 343 -15.74 -17.80 -4.01
C ILE A 343 -14.25 -18.07 -4.16
N GLY A 344 -13.39 -17.18 -3.62
CA GLY A 344 -11.94 -17.31 -3.72
C GLY A 344 -11.20 -16.47 -2.68
N ILE A 345 -9.90 -16.68 -2.56
CA ILE A 345 -8.99 -16.09 -1.56
C ILE A 345 -7.90 -15.24 -2.22
N GLY A 346 -7.06 -14.60 -1.42
CA GLY A 346 -5.89 -13.81 -1.84
C GLY A 346 -6.28 -12.49 -2.53
N ASP A 347 -5.40 -11.96 -3.36
CA ASP A 347 -5.77 -10.90 -4.32
C ASP A 347 -6.63 -11.51 -5.41
N GLY A 348 -7.94 -11.34 -5.31
CA GLY A 348 -8.86 -11.84 -6.33
C GLY A 348 -8.74 -11.01 -7.60
N PHE A 349 -8.57 -11.68 -8.75
CA PHE A 349 -8.51 -11.01 -10.04
C PHE A 349 -9.73 -11.34 -10.90
N ASN A 350 -9.56 -12.19 -11.92
CA ASN A 350 -10.70 -12.62 -12.73
C ASN A 350 -11.57 -13.62 -11.96
N ALA A 351 -12.87 -13.37 -11.95
CA ALA A 351 -13.88 -14.28 -11.43
C ALA A 351 -15.08 -14.26 -12.40
N PHE A 352 -15.53 -15.42 -12.86
CA PHE A 352 -16.65 -15.53 -13.81
C PHE A 352 -17.27 -16.92 -13.81
N ALA A 353 -18.55 -17.01 -14.16
CA ALA A 353 -19.24 -18.27 -14.31
C ALA A 353 -18.95 -18.92 -15.67
N ASP A 354 -19.03 -20.26 -15.74
CA ASP A 354 -19.08 -21.01 -16.99
C ASP A 354 -20.39 -20.69 -17.74
N LYS A 355 -20.31 -20.45 -19.04
CA LYS A 355 -21.48 -20.08 -19.84
C LYS A 355 -22.48 -21.22 -20.03
N SER A 356 -22.00 -22.46 -19.95
CA SER A 356 -22.82 -23.67 -20.15
C SER A 356 -23.31 -24.26 -18.83
N ASP A 357 -22.70 -23.88 -17.70
CA ASP A 357 -23.03 -24.38 -16.38
C ASP A 357 -22.78 -23.30 -15.34
N PRO A 358 -23.81 -22.58 -14.89
CA PRO A 358 -23.66 -21.45 -13.96
C PRO A 358 -23.22 -21.85 -12.55
N ASP A 359 -23.25 -23.14 -12.23
CA ASP A 359 -22.75 -23.66 -10.96
C ASP A 359 -21.22 -23.83 -10.97
N LEU A 360 -20.59 -23.81 -12.15
CA LEU A 360 -19.14 -23.78 -12.31
C LEU A 360 -18.66 -22.35 -12.38
N VAL A 361 -17.78 -21.98 -11.45
CA VAL A 361 -17.17 -20.65 -11.35
C VAL A 361 -15.66 -20.77 -11.45
N TYR A 362 -15.06 -19.92 -12.26
CA TYR A 362 -13.62 -19.75 -12.35
C TYR A 362 -13.23 -18.54 -11.53
N TRP A 363 -12.16 -18.67 -10.74
CA TRP A 363 -11.58 -17.58 -9.99
C TRP A 363 -10.08 -17.76 -9.89
N GLN A 364 -9.38 -16.68 -9.65
CA GLN A 364 -7.92 -16.71 -9.52
C GLN A 364 -7.41 -15.74 -8.49
N TYR A 365 -6.20 -16.02 -8.00
CA TYR A 365 -5.40 -15.10 -7.23
C TYR A 365 -3.97 -15.01 -7.77
N GLN A 366 -3.09 -14.28 -7.11
CA GLN A 366 -1.77 -13.84 -7.58
C GLN A 366 -1.00 -14.88 -8.40
N GLY A 367 -0.37 -14.44 -9.50
CA GLY A 367 0.55 -15.28 -10.29
C GLY A 367 -0.12 -16.46 -11.00
N GLY A 368 -1.35 -16.25 -11.47
CA GLY A 368 -2.08 -17.21 -12.31
C GLY A 368 -2.55 -18.47 -11.58
N ARG A 369 -2.74 -18.38 -10.26
CA ARG A 369 -3.31 -19.51 -9.49
C ARG A 369 -4.81 -19.55 -9.73
N VAL A 370 -5.21 -20.26 -10.78
CA VAL A 370 -6.59 -20.37 -11.27
C VAL A 370 -7.25 -21.62 -10.73
N TYR A 371 -8.48 -21.47 -10.30
CA TYR A 371 -9.35 -22.53 -9.81
C TYR A 371 -10.66 -22.58 -10.59
N ARG A 372 -11.23 -23.79 -10.65
CA ARG A 372 -12.61 -24.03 -11.06
C ARG A 372 -13.34 -24.63 -9.87
N SER A 373 -14.39 -23.98 -9.40
CA SER A 373 -15.20 -24.42 -8.27
C SER A 373 -16.63 -24.75 -8.74
N ASN A 374 -17.22 -25.78 -8.17
CA ASN A 374 -18.66 -26.04 -8.31
C ASN A 374 -19.37 -25.52 -7.05
N THR A 375 -20.19 -24.49 -7.20
CA THR A 375 -20.86 -23.81 -6.09
C THR A 375 -21.93 -24.68 -5.40
N LYS A 376 -22.47 -25.70 -6.08
CA LYS A 376 -23.41 -26.64 -5.46
C LYS A 376 -22.75 -27.77 -4.68
N THR A 377 -21.66 -28.31 -5.17
CA THR A 377 -21.01 -29.48 -4.55
C THR A 377 -19.87 -29.08 -3.62
N GLY A 378 -19.36 -27.85 -3.71
CA GLY A 378 -18.18 -27.39 -3.00
C GLY A 378 -16.86 -27.94 -3.57
N GLU A 379 -16.90 -28.64 -4.69
CA GLU A 379 -15.66 -29.11 -5.36
C GLU A 379 -14.84 -27.93 -5.82
N ASN A 380 -13.54 -27.95 -5.51
CA ASN A 380 -12.59 -26.92 -5.89
C ASN A 380 -11.35 -27.55 -6.54
N LYS A 381 -11.11 -27.28 -7.82
CA LYS A 381 -10.02 -27.83 -8.60
C LYS A 381 -9.04 -26.75 -9.02
N PHE A 382 -7.75 -26.95 -8.69
CA PHE A 382 -6.66 -26.12 -9.21
C PHE A 382 -6.39 -26.49 -10.67
N ILE A 383 -6.44 -25.50 -11.57
CA ILE A 383 -6.40 -25.73 -13.03
C ILE A 383 -5.31 -24.94 -13.75
N LYS A 384 -4.36 -24.33 -13.04
CA LYS A 384 -3.23 -23.60 -13.65
C LYS A 384 -2.37 -24.56 -14.50
N PRO A 385 -1.99 -24.18 -15.75
CA PRO A 385 -0.98 -24.95 -16.48
C PRO A 385 0.39 -24.87 -15.84
N PHE A 386 1.15 -25.97 -15.93
CA PHE A 386 2.53 -26.06 -15.46
C PHE A 386 3.49 -26.23 -16.62
N ALA A 387 4.76 -25.87 -16.39
CA ALA A 387 5.84 -26.23 -17.29
C ALA A 387 5.98 -27.76 -17.36
N ASP A 388 6.25 -28.27 -18.54
CA ASP A 388 6.65 -29.66 -18.75
C ASP A 388 8.19 -29.78 -18.84
N ALA A 389 8.70 -30.99 -18.96
CA ALA A 389 10.13 -31.26 -19.01
C ALA A 389 10.88 -30.61 -20.20
N THR A 390 10.14 -30.07 -21.18
CA THR A 390 10.67 -29.44 -22.38
C THR A 390 10.48 -27.92 -22.41
N THR A 391 9.84 -27.38 -21.38
CA THR A 391 9.44 -25.97 -21.29
C THR A 391 10.21 -25.34 -20.14
N GLU A 392 10.75 -24.14 -20.36
CA GLU A 392 11.28 -23.32 -19.27
C GLU A 392 10.20 -22.94 -18.26
N ASP A 393 10.60 -22.47 -17.09
CA ASP A 393 9.68 -22.02 -16.05
C ASP A 393 8.70 -20.97 -16.58
N LEU A 394 7.42 -21.13 -16.23
CA LEU A 394 6.36 -20.28 -16.72
C LEU A 394 6.35 -18.95 -15.94
N ARG A 395 6.54 -17.85 -16.65
CA ARG A 395 6.48 -16.49 -16.13
C ARG A 395 5.04 -16.00 -16.13
N TYR A 396 4.40 -16.02 -14.99
CA TYR A 396 3.06 -15.48 -14.82
C TYR A 396 3.09 -14.06 -14.28
N ASN A 397 2.28 -13.16 -14.84
CA ASN A 397 2.07 -11.84 -14.28
C ASN A 397 1.35 -11.94 -12.92
N TRP A 398 1.51 -10.94 -12.07
CA TRP A 398 0.71 -10.79 -10.85
C TRP A 398 -0.78 -10.87 -11.16
N ASN A 399 -1.26 -10.04 -12.08
CA ASN A 399 -2.59 -10.07 -12.64
C ASN A 399 -2.58 -10.90 -13.94
N THR A 400 -2.40 -12.20 -13.83
CA THR A 400 -2.36 -13.12 -14.98
C THR A 400 -3.67 -13.06 -15.76
N PRO A 401 -3.66 -12.86 -17.09
CA PRO A 401 -4.88 -12.83 -17.88
C PRO A 401 -5.48 -14.22 -18.04
N VAL A 402 -6.75 -14.35 -17.66
CA VAL A 402 -7.58 -15.51 -17.91
C VAL A 402 -8.78 -15.05 -18.74
N HIS A 403 -9.04 -15.70 -19.87
CA HIS A 403 -10.12 -15.32 -20.75
C HIS A 403 -10.99 -16.52 -21.13
N PHE A 404 -12.30 -16.36 -21.03
CA PHE A 404 -13.26 -17.33 -21.53
C PHE A 404 -13.71 -16.91 -22.93
N GLY A 405 -13.38 -17.70 -23.94
CA GLY A 405 -13.67 -17.43 -25.35
C GLY A 405 -15.16 -17.18 -25.57
N LYS A 406 -15.47 -16.08 -26.26
CA LYS A 406 -16.87 -15.71 -26.50
C LYS A 406 -17.56 -16.62 -27.51
N LYS A 407 -16.82 -17.09 -28.52
CA LYS A 407 -17.30 -17.91 -29.60
C LYS A 407 -16.97 -19.39 -29.43
N SER A 408 -15.74 -19.67 -28.96
CA SER A 408 -15.24 -21.05 -28.83
C SER A 408 -15.75 -21.74 -27.55
N ASN A 409 -16.09 -21.01 -26.51
CA ASN A 409 -16.28 -21.49 -25.13
C ASN A 409 -15.03 -22.18 -24.57
N TRP A 410 -13.82 -21.85 -25.04
CA TRP A 410 -12.56 -22.33 -24.53
C TRP A 410 -11.99 -21.37 -23.49
N LEU A 411 -11.20 -21.91 -22.57
CA LEU A 411 -10.41 -21.12 -21.65
C LEU A 411 -9.04 -20.81 -22.25
N TYR A 412 -8.56 -19.60 -21.98
CA TYR A 412 -7.22 -19.16 -22.31
C TYR A 412 -6.54 -18.61 -21.07
N ILE A 413 -5.24 -18.86 -20.92
CA ILE A 413 -4.38 -18.28 -19.87
C ILE A 413 -3.03 -17.90 -20.48
N GLY A 414 -2.46 -16.78 -20.03
CA GLY A 414 -1.17 -16.26 -20.49
C GLY A 414 -0.09 -16.35 -19.43
N ALA A 415 1.07 -16.93 -19.81
CA ALA A 415 2.36 -16.77 -19.15
C ALA A 415 3.25 -15.96 -20.11
N GLN A 416 4.46 -16.43 -20.49
CA GLN A 416 5.13 -15.98 -21.71
C GLN A 416 4.55 -16.66 -22.96
N TYR A 417 3.92 -17.81 -22.77
CA TYR A 417 3.20 -18.58 -23.78
C TYR A 417 1.69 -18.45 -23.59
N LEU A 418 0.94 -18.56 -24.68
CA LEU A 418 -0.51 -18.65 -24.65
C LEU A 418 -0.94 -20.11 -24.54
N TYR A 419 -1.75 -20.43 -23.53
CA TYR A 419 -2.36 -21.74 -23.34
C TYR A 419 -3.85 -21.71 -23.60
N ARG A 420 -4.38 -22.80 -24.10
CA ARG A 420 -5.80 -23.03 -24.36
C ARG A 420 -6.26 -24.33 -23.74
N SER A 421 -7.44 -24.31 -23.11
CA SER A 421 -8.14 -25.49 -22.64
C SER A 421 -9.50 -25.59 -23.33
N LYS A 422 -9.85 -26.81 -23.80
CA LYS A 422 -11.14 -27.16 -24.42
C LYS A 422 -12.06 -27.93 -23.47
N ASP A 423 -11.55 -28.33 -22.30
CA ASP A 423 -12.17 -29.20 -21.31
C ASP A 423 -12.27 -28.54 -19.94
N LYS A 424 -12.56 -27.22 -19.94
CA LYS A 424 -12.78 -26.45 -18.71
C LYS A 424 -11.58 -26.40 -17.75
N GLY A 425 -10.36 -26.48 -18.27
CA GLY A 425 -9.11 -26.44 -17.51
C GLY A 425 -8.59 -27.80 -17.02
N ASP A 426 -9.19 -28.91 -17.47
CA ASP A 426 -8.70 -30.24 -17.11
C ASP A 426 -7.40 -30.57 -17.82
N SER A 427 -7.22 -30.10 -19.05
CA SER A 427 -5.95 -30.14 -19.78
C SER A 427 -5.68 -28.82 -20.51
N TRP A 428 -4.41 -28.58 -20.83
CA TRP A 428 -3.96 -27.37 -21.49
C TRP A 428 -3.06 -27.66 -22.68
N GLU A 429 -3.31 -26.97 -23.78
CA GLU A 429 -2.51 -26.99 -25.01
C GLU A 429 -1.76 -25.66 -25.11
N ARG A 430 -0.41 -25.69 -25.23
CA ARG A 430 0.37 -24.51 -25.60
C ARG A 430 0.17 -24.22 -27.07
N ILE A 431 -0.39 -23.05 -27.40
CA ILE A 431 -0.77 -22.65 -28.77
C ILE A 431 0.11 -21.56 -29.35
N SER A 432 1.16 -21.12 -28.64
CA SER A 432 2.12 -20.13 -29.15
C SER A 432 3.57 -20.46 -28.76
N GLY A 433 4.53 -19.83 -29.43
CA GLY A 433 5.87 -19.57 -28.91
C GLY A 433 5.84 -18.51 -27.82
N ASP A 434 7.03 -18.09 -27.31
CA ASP A 434 7.12 -16.90 -26.45
C ASP A 434 6.66 -15.67 -27.23
N LEU A 435 5.64 -14.98 -26.71
CA LEU A 435 5.04 -13.78 -27.32
C LEU A 435 5.59 -12.49 -26.71
N THR A 436 6.48 -12.59 -25.75
CA THR A 436 7.02 -11.47 -25.01
C THR A 436 8.34 -10.95 -25.62
N THR A 437 8.91 -9.93 -25.03
CA THR A 437 10.24 -9.45 -25.41
C THR A 437 11.37 -10.36 -24.93
N ASP A 438 11.09 -11.24 -23.98
CA ASP A 438 12.04 -12.14 -23.29
C ASP A 438 13.34 -11.41 -22.87
N ASN A 439 13.21 -10.19 -22.36
CA ASN A 439 14.34 -9.34 -21.99
C ASN A 439 14.90 -9.75 -20.61
N PRO A 440 16.12 -10.36 -20.53
CA PRO A 440 16.68 -10.83 -19.28
C PRO A 440 16.98 -9.70 -18.26
N LEU A 441 17.13 -8.45 -18.71
CA LEU A 441 17.32 -7.31 -17.81
C LEU A 441 16.04 -6.95 -17.06
N ARG A 442 14.87 -7.31 -17.58
CA ARG A 442 13.58 -7.09 -16.96
C ARG A 442 13.08 -8.26 -16.13
N GLN A 443 13.84 -9.34 -16.08
CA GLN A 443 13.54 -10.58 -15.35
C GLN A 443 14.43 -10.73 -14.11
N GLN A 444 14.89 -9.62 -13.51
CA GLN A 444 15.78 -9.63 -12.34
C GLN A 444 15.02 -9.21 -11.05
N GLN A 445 13.78 -9.67 -10.90
CA GLN A 445 12.92 -9.31 -9.77
C GLN A 445 13.54 -9.63 -8.41
N GLU A 446 14.41 -10.64 -8.32
CA GLU A 446 15.13 -10.99 -7.09
C GLU A 446 16.09 -9.89 -6.60
N LYS A 447 16.46 -8.96 -7.51
CA LYS A 447 17.29 -7.78 -7.20
C LYS A 447 16.47 -6.52 -6.96
N SER A 448 15.15 -6.58 -7.16
CA SER A 448 14.23 -5.48 -6.89
C SER A 448 14.18 -5.16 -5.39
N GLY A 449 14.00 -3.89 -5.04
CA GLY A 449 13.83 -3.42 -3.68
C GLY A 449 14.95 -2.49 -3.18
N GLY A 450 16.11 -2.50 -3.78
CA GLY A 450 17.25 -1.69 -3.35
C GLY A 450 17.87 -2.20 -2.05
N VAL A 451 17.79 -1.41 -0.96
CA VAL A 451 18.38 -1.79 0.34
C VAL A 451 17.67 -3.04 0.93
N SER A 452 16.36 -3.12 0.79
CA SER A 452 15.56 -4.27 1.21
C SER A 452 14.96 -4.93 -0.02
N ALA A 453 15.22 -6.23 -0.22
CA ALA A 453 14.68 -6.97 -1.36
C ALA A 453 13.14 -6.97 -1.35
N ASP A 454 12.53 -6.71 -2.49
CA ASP A 454 11.08 -6.79 -2.72
C ASP A 454 10.81 -7.63 -3.98
N ASN A 455 10.51 -8.90 -3.78
CA ASN A 455 10.09 -9.81 -4.83
C ASN A 455 8.82 -10.52 -4.39
N THR A 456 7.68 -9.96 -4.76
CA THR A 456 6.34 -10.51 -4.45
C THR A 456 5.69 -11.17 -5.64
N THR A 457 6.39 -11.31 -6.78
CA THR A 457 5.90 -11.65 -8.12
C THR A 457 5.09 -10.54 -8.81
N ALA A 458 4.83 -9.44 -8.13
CA ALA A 458 4.22 -8.25 -8.75
C ALA A 458 5.20 -7.54 -9.71
N GLU A 459 6.49 -7.83 -9.58
CA GLU A 459 7.60 -7.36 -10.41
C GLU A 459 7.82 -8.22 -11.66
N ASN A 460 7.12 -9.37 -11.78
CA ASN A 460 7.23 -10.22 -12.95
C ASN A 460 6.89 -9.44 -14.22
N ASN A 461 7.82 -9.44 -15.15
CA ASN A 461 7.75 -8.75 -16.44
C ASN A 461 8.07 -9.72 -17.58
N THR A 462 7.94 -9.31 -18.83
CA THR A 462 8.00 -10.17 -20.02
C THR A 462 6.96 -11.30 -19.93
N THR A 463 5.73 -10.88 -19.70
CA THR A 463 4.57 -11.75 -19.50
C THR A 463 3.43 -11.33 -20.43
N ILE A 464 2.50 -12.24 -20.68
CA ILE A 464 1.23 -11.87 -21.31
C ILE A 464 0.37 -11.17 -20.26
N PHE A 465 -0.12 -9.97 -20.61
CA PHE A 465 -0.90 -9.11 -19.72
C PHE A 465 -2.40 -9.07 -20.05
N THR A 466 -2.76 -9.31 -21.33
CA THR A 466 -4.16 -9.36 -21.76
C THR A 466 -4.36 -10.35 -22.87
N ILE A 467 -5.56 -11.00 -22.90
CA ILE A 467 -5.98 -11.95 -23.91
C ILE A 467 -7.41 -11.64 -24.32
N ARG A 468 -7.68 -11.70 -25.61
CA ARG A 468 -9.03 -11.56 -26.14
C ARG A 468 -9.26 -12.42 -27.38
N GLU A 469 -10.18 -13.37 -27.32
CA GLU A 469 -10.69 -14.06 -28.50
C GLU A 469 -11.62 -13.11 -29.31
N SER A 470 -11.48 -13.11 -30.61
CA SER A 470 -12.37 -12.36 -31.50
C SER A 470 -13.82 -12.86 -31.37
N ALA A 471 -14.75 -11.94 -31.27
CA ALA A 471 -16.17 -12.27 -31.25
C ALA A 471 -16.68 -12.81 -32.63
N LEU A 472 -15.92 -12.58 -33.69
CA LEU A 472 -16.27 -12.94 -35.07
C LEU A 472 -15.67 -14.28 -35.51
N ASP A 473 -14.42 -14.56 -35.05
CA ASP A 473 -13.68 -15.75 -35.44
C ASP A 473 -12.89 -16.31 -34.24
N ALA A 474 -13.23 -17.53 -33.83
CA ALA A 474 -12.54 -18.21 -32.71
C ALA A 474 -11.06 -18.52 -32.97
N ASN A 475 -10.61 -18.47 -34.24
CA ASN A 475 -9.20 -18.67 -34.58
C ASN A 475 -8.36 -17.40 -34.48
N VAL A 476 -9.00 -16.25 -34.25
CA VAL A 476 -8.33 -14.96 -34.09
C VAL A 476 -8.28 -14.59 -32.61
N ILE A 477 -7.08 -14.53 -32.05
CA ILE A 477 -6.82 -14.20 -30.64
C ILE A 477 -5.87 -13.00 -30.59
N TRP A 478 -6.25 -11.99 -29.83
CA TRP A 478 -5.44 -10.81 -29.55
C TRP A 478 -4.74 -11.00 -28.21
N VAL A 479 -3.44 -10.73 -28.18
CA VAL A 479 -2.61 -10.83 -26.97
C VAL A 479 -1.79 -9.56 -26.84
N GLY A 480 -1.78 -8.99 -25.63
CA GLY A 480 -0.91 -7.89 -25.26
C GLY A 480 0.06 -8.34 -24.17
N THR A 481 1.32 -7.86 -24.24
CA THR A 481 2.39 -8.15 -23.28
C THR A 481 2.90 -6.89 -22.64
N ASP A 482 3.61 -7.00 -21.52
CA ASP A 482 4.29 -5.92 -20.81
C ASP A 482 5.77 -5.76 -21.24
#